data_ad47abd5cb1b6a0003b2e86eea36ec8f
#
_entry.id   ad47abd5cb1b6a0003b2e86eea36ec8f
#
_cell.length_a   1.000
_cell.length_b   1.000
_cell.length_c   1.000
_cell.angle_alpha   90.00
_cell.angle_beta   90.00
_cell.angle_gamma   90.00
#
_symmetry.space_group_name_H-M   'P 1'
#
loop_
_entity.id
_entity.type
_entity.pdbx_description
1 polymer ?
#
loop_
_entity_poly.entity_id
_entity_poly.type
_entity_poly.pdbx_seq_one_letter_code
_entity_poly.pdbx_strand_id
1 'polypeptide(L)'
;MKYVIYQKSCESMSDLKDESISCIFTSPPYASAKDYELPESIGMSDKPNAYEEYLARMITVFKECFRVLQPGRHIGVNISFVIQSDKHGRERKPLPFHFYTLLKKCGFIFEEQIIWRKATGMLSQKRFGSFIQNPYPTYYHPGNIYEPILVMSKPGDFKMTDKQKEQN
;
A
#
# COMPACT_ATOMS: atom_id res chain seq x y z
N MET A 1 24.97 -10.06 -6.60
CA MET A 1 23.59 -10.11 -5.99
C MET A 1 22.74 -10.92 -6.95
N LYS A 2 21.98 -11.93 -6.47
CA LYS A 2 21.02 -12.68 -7.32
C LYS A 2 19.62 -12.12 -7.02
N TYR A 3 18.84 -11.86 -8.06
CA TYR A 3 17.44 -11.45 -7.97
C TYR A 3 16.58 -12.37 -8.85
N VAL A 4 15.30 -12.46 -8.50
CA VAL A 4 14.30 -13.20 -9.28
C VAL A 4 13.09 -12.27 -9.48
N ILE A 5 12.57 -12.24 -10.70
CA ILE A 5 11.38 -11.47 -11.05
C ILE A 5 10.26 -12.44 -11.38
N TYR A 6 9.13 -12.31 -10.71
CA TYR A 6 7.92 -13.06 -11.00
C TYR A 6 6.91 -12.14 -11.68
N GLN A 7 6.59 -12.43 -12.94
CA GLN A 7 5.61 -11.67 -13.72
C GLN A 7 4.21 -12.25 -13.51
N LYS A 8 3.65 -12.03 -12.29
CA LYS A 8 2.32 -12.50 -11.92
C LYS A 8 1.72 -11.68 -10.78
N SER A 9 0.42 -11.86 -10.53
CA SER A 9 -0.26 -11.23 -9.40
C SER A 9 0.31 -11.73 -8.07
N CYS A 10 0.53 -10.81 -7.12
CA CYS A 10 0.91 -11.13 -5.76
C CYS A 10 -0.27 -11.58 -4.86
N GLU A 11 -1.46 -11.73 -5.42
CA GLU A 11 -2.60 -12.37 -4.72
C GLU A 11 -2.33 -13.86 -4.44
N SER A 12 -1.36 -14.45 -5.17
CA SER A 12 -0.82 -15.78 -4.88
C SER A 12 0.69 -15.78 -5.05
N MET A 13 1.42 -16.02 -3.98
CA MET A 13 2.88 -16.11 -3.96
C MET A 13 3.33 -17.58 -3.76
N SER A 14 2.68 -18.51 -4.47
CA SER A 14 2.92 -19.97 -4.34
C SER A 14 4.36 -20.42 -4.61
N ASP A 15 5.16 -19.60 -5.34
CA ASP A 15 6.58 -19.87 -5.56
C ASP A 15 7.45 -19.58 -4.33
N LEU A 16 6.91 -18.87 -3.35
CA LEU A 16 7.60 -18.54 -2.11
C LEU A 16 7.12 -19.44 -0.99
N LYS A 17 8.06 -20.04 -0.28
CA LYS A 17 7.78 -20.86 0.92
C LYS A 17 7.30 -19.96 2.06
N ASP A 18 6.53 -20.54 2.97
CA ASP A 18 6.16 -19.89 4.22
C ASP A 18 7.42 -19.44 4.96
N GLU A 19 7.37 -18.27 5.56
CA GLU A 19 8.41 -17.73 6.43
C GLU A 19 9.83 -17.69 5.78
N SER A 20 9.87 -17.46 4.46
CA SER A 20 11.12 -17.43 3.69
C SER A 20 11.67 -16.03 3.41
N ILE A 21 10.86 -14.98 3.60
CA ILE A 21 11.19 -13.61 3.27
C ILE A 21 11.57 -12.81 4.52
N SER A 22 12.72 -12.14 4.48
CA SER A 22 13.24 -11.39 5.64
C SER A 22 12.73 -9.96 5.73
N CYS A 23 12.22 -9.38 4.64
CA CYS A 23 11.67 -8.03 4.62
C CYS A 23 10.77 -7.86 3.41
N ILE A 24 9.66 -7.16 3.58
CA ILE A 24 8.78 -6.78 2.48
C ILE A 24 8.72 -5.26 2.45
N PHE A 25 8.91 -4.67 1.27
CA PHE A 25 8.63 -3.27 1.02
C PHE A 25 7.82 -3.14 -0.26
N THR A 26 6.69 -2.45 -0.20
CA THR A 26 5.78 -2.35 -1.33
C THR A 26 5.06 -1.02 -1.38
N SER A 27 4.70 -0.61 -2.59
CA SER A 27 3.77 0.48 -2.88
C SER A 27 2.70 -0.08 -3.82
N PRO A 28 1.62 -0.64 -3.28
CA PRO A 28 0.56 -1.23 -4.09
C PRO A 28 -0.13 -0.18 -4.97
N PRO A 29 -0.85 -0.59 -6.02
CA PRO A 29 -1.69 0.34 -6.78
C PRO A 29 -2.62 1.11 -5.86
N TYR A 30 -2.75 2.43 -6.08
CA TYR A 30 -3.56 3.31 -5.23
C TYR A 30 -5.02 3.35 -5.72
N ALA A 31 -5.71 2.22 -5.63
CA ALA A 31 -7.07 2.06 -6.16
C ALA A 31 -7.20 2.58 -7.61
N SER A 32 -8.12 3.50 -7.88
CA SER A 32 -8.32 4.09 -9.21
C SER A 32 -7.44 5.32 -9.50
N ALA A 33 -6.43 5.61 -8.68
CA ALA A 33 -5.62 6.83 -8.84
C ALA A 33 -4.76 6.85 -10.10
N LYS A 34 -4.43 5.69 -10.67
CA LYS A 34 -3.67 5.54 -11.90
C LYS A 34 -4.18 4.35 -12.70
N ASP A 35 -4.37 4.56 -13.99
CA ASP A 35 -4.56 3.49 -14.95
C ASP A 35 -3.22 2.83 -15.26
N TYR A 36 -3.12 1.53 -15.05
CA TYR A 36 -1.94 0.73 -15.35
C TYR A 36 -2.07 0.01 -16.70
N GLU A 37 -3.18 0.25 -17.45
CA GLU A 37 -3.46 -0.32 -18.76
C GLU A 37 -3.44 -1.88 -18.79
N LEU A 38 -3.63 -2.49 -17.63
CA LEU A 38 -3.68 -3.94 -17.47
C LEU A 38 -5.10 -4.38 -17.10
N PRO A 39 -5.74 -5.27 -17.90
CA PRO A 39 -7.13 -5.67 -17.70
C PRO A 39 -7.44 -6.27 -16.31
N GLU A 40 -6.44 -6.89 -15.68
CA GLU A 40 -6.57 -7.56 -14.37
C GLU A 40 -5.95 -6.76 -13.22
N SER A 41 -5.61 -5.49 -13.43
CA SER A 41 -4.96 -4.67 -12.42
C SER A 41 -5.85 -4.52 -11.19
N ILE A 42 -5.22 -4.63 -10.02
CA ILE A 42 -5.92 -4.41 -8.74
C ILE A 42 -6.27 -2.91 -8.65
N GLY A 43 -7.55 -2.58 -8.47
CA GLY A 43 -8.03 -1.20 -8.30
C GLY A 43 -8.63 -0.54 -9.52
N MET A 44 -8.61 -1.19 -10.68
CA MET A 44 -9.20 -0.69 -11.91
C MET A 44 -10.61 -1.28 -12.09
N SER A 45 -11.64 -0.48 -11.89
CA SER A 45 -13.02 -0.83 -12.25
C SER A 45 -13.90 0.40 -12.22
N ASP A 46 -14.76 0.54 -13.22
CA ASP A 46 -15.84 1.55 -13.27
C ASP A 46 -17.11 1.10 -12.52
N LYS A 47 -17.04 -0.04 -11.83
CA LYS A 47 -18.17 -0.60 -11.09
C LYS A 47 -18.47 0.23 -9.84
N PRO A 48 -19.72 0.26 -9.39
CA PRO A 48 -20.14 0.97 -8.18
C PRO A 48 -19.35 0.58 -6.91
N ASN A 49 -18.93 -0.70 -6.80
CA ASN A 49 -18.24 -1.26 -5.64
C ASN A 49 -16.73 -1.48 -5.87
N ALA A 50 -16.14 -0.78 -6.84
CA ALA A 50 -14.74 -0.97 -7.22
C ALA A 50 -13.76 -0.80 -6.06
N TYR A 51 -14.06 0.12 -5.16
CA TYR A 51 -13.20 0.39 -4.01
C TYR A 51 -13.23 -0.75 -2.98
N GLU A 52 -14.39 -1.28 -2.70
CA GLU A 52 -14.59 -2.43 -1.80
C GLU A 52 -13.97 -3.70 -2.40
N GLU A 53 -14.15 -3.93 -3.70
CA GLU A 53 -13.47 -5.02 -4.43
C GLU A 53 -11.94 -4.89 -4.35
N TYR A 54 -11.41 -3.68 -4.52
CA TYR A 54 -10.01 -3.39 -4.36
C TYR A 54 -9.50 -3.76 -2.96
N LEU A 55 -10.19 -3.34 -1.90
CA LEU A 55 -9.81 -3.67 -0.53
C LEU A 55 -9.89 -5.18 -0.27
N ALA A 56 -10.88 -5.88 -0.84
CA ALA A 56 -11.01 -7.33 -0.75
C ALA A 56 -9.86 -8.06 -1.45
N ARG A 57 -9.36 -7.56 -2.57
CA ARG A 57 -8.18 -8.10 -3.24
C ARG A 57 -6.90 -7.80 -2.43
N MET A 58 -6.78 -6.59 -1.88
CA MET A 58 -5.62 -6.20 -1.07
C MET A 58 -5.47 -7.02 0.20
N ILE A 59 -6.56 -7.45 0.86
CA ILE A 59 -6.44 -8.34 2.02
C ILE A 59 -5.87 -9.71 1.63
N THR A 60 -6.16 -10.20 0.42
CA THR A 60 -5.57 -11.45 -0.10
C THR A 60 -4.05 -11.29 -0.27
N VAL A 61 -3.61 -10.18 -0.85
CA VAL A 61 -2.17 -9.84 -0.97
C VAL A 61 -1.50 -9.79 0.41
N PHE A 62 -2.11 -9.11 1.38
CA PHE A 62 -1.52 -8.99 2.72
C PHE A 62 -1.49 -10.30 3.50
N LYS A 63 -2.43 -11.21 3.27
CA LYS A 63 -2.36 -12.58 3.81
C LYS A 63 -1.17 -13.35 3.24
N GLU A 64 -0.91 -13.23 1.94
CA GLU A 64 0.28 -13.84 1.33
C GLU A 64 1.57 -13.19 1.85
N CYS A 65 1.61 -11.86 1.99
CA CYS A 65 2.72 -11.18 2.64
C CYS A 65 2.97 -11.70 4.06
N PHE A 66 1.90 -11.90 4.84
CA PHE A 66 2.00 -12.44 6.20
C PHE A 66 2.52 -13.89 6.20
N ARG A 67 2.04 -14.72 5.27
CA ARG A 67 2.48 -16.11 5.14
C ARG A 67 3.96 -16.21 4.85
N VAL A 68 4.45 -15.46 3.85
CA VAL A 68 5.85 -15.57 3.39
C VAL A 68 6.86 -14.85 4.28
N LEU A 69 6.44 -13.84 5.04
CA LEU A 69 7.32 -13.09 5.93
C LEU A 69 7.72 -13.91 7.14
N GLN A 70 9.00 -13.89 7.50
CA GLN A 70 9.53 -14.55 8.70
C GLN A 70 8.98 -13.90 9.98
N PRO A 71 8.77 -14.67 11.07
CA PRO A 71 8.45 -14.11 12.39
C PRO A 71 9.48 -13.07 12.85
N GLY A 72 9.04 -12.03 13.55
CA GLY A 72 9.88 -10.93 14.01
C GLY A 72 10.40 -10.01 12.90
N ARG A 73 9.91 -10.15 11.66
CA ARG A 73 10.33 -9.32 10.53
C ARG A 73 9.25 -8.33 10.11
N HIS A 74 9.63 -7.39 9.25
CA HIS A 74 8.86 -6.18 8.97
C HIS A 74 8.36 -6.13 7.54
N ILE A 75 7.19 -5.53 7.39
CA ILE A 75 6.65 -5.05 6.12
C ILE A 75 6.52 -3.53 6.16
N GLY A 76 7.04 -2.84 5.14
CA GLY A 76 6.81 -1.43 4.90
C GLY A 76 5.85 -1.24 3.73
N VAL A 77 4.75 -0.52 3.95
CA VAL A 77 3.75 -0.25 2.91
C VAL A 77 3.64 1.25 2.70
N ASN A 78 4.16 1.72 1.56
CA ASN A 78 3.98 3.10 1.13
C ASN A 78 2.60 3.26 0.48
N ILE A 79 1.80 4.19 0.96
CA ILE A 79 0.44 4.41 0.47
C ILE A 79 0.02 5.86 0.67
N SER A 80 -0.82 6.39 -0.22
CA SER A 80 -1.31 7.76 -0.14
C SER A 80 -2.82 7.83 -0.05
N PHE A 81 -3.32 8.96 0.44
CA PHE A 81 -4.73 9.31 0.28
C PHE A 81 -5.02 9.54 -1.19
N VAL A 82 -6.10 8.97 -1.70
CA VAL A 82 -6.51 9.12 -3.09
C VAL A 82 -7.85 9.86 -3.19
N ILE A 83 -8.02 10.55 -4.30
CA ILE A 83 -9.30 11.15 -4.64
C ILE A 83 -9.92 10.29 -5.72
N GLN A 84 -11.03 9.66 -5.41
CA GLN A 84 -11.87 9.00 -6.39
C GLN A 84 -12.83 10.06 -6.97
N SER A 85 -12.83 10.19 -8.29
CA SER A 85 -13.77 11.05 -9.01
C SER A 85 -14.54 10.18 -9.97
N ASP A 86 -15.86 10.22 -9.87
CA ASP A 86 -16.77 9.58 -10.80
C ASP A 86 -17.94 10.50 -11.15
N LYS A 87 -18.91 10.00 -11.89
CA LYS A 87 -20.12 10.74 -12.27
C LYS A 87 -21.01 11.15 -11.10
N HIS A 88 -20.78 10.59 -9.90
CA HIS A 88 -21.53 10.87 -8.68
C HIS A 88 -20.85 11.89 -7.77
N GLY A 89 -19.61 12.31 -8.10
CA GLY A 89 -18.87 13.30 -7.34
C GLY A 89 -17.40 12.96 -7.11
N ARG A 90 -16.81 13.63 -6.12
CA ARG A 90 -15.42 13.44 -5.71
C ARG A 90 -15.39 13.03 -4.24
N GLU A 91 -14.78 11.91 -3.96
CA GLU A 91 -14.58 11.42 -2.60
C GLU A 91 -13.10 11.18 -2.34
N ARG A 92 -12.64 11.56 -1.16
CA ARG A 92 -11.29 11.25 -0.71
C ARG A 92 -11.29 9.94 0.08
N LYS A 93 -10.67 8.91 -0.49
CA LYS A 93 -10.54 7.60 0.16
C LYS A 93 -9.34 7.59 1.11
N PRO A 94 -9.56 7.23 2.39
CA PRO A 94 -8.51 7.21 3.40
C PRO A 94 -7.71 5.91 3.38
N LEU A 95 -7.07 5.59 2.24
CA LEU A 95 -6.35 4.34 2.02
C LEU A 95 -5.37 3.96 3.14
N PRO A 96 -4.55 4.88 3.70
CA PRO A 96 -3.62 4.51 4.77
C PRO A 96 -4.32 3.90 5.98
N PHE A 97 -5.49 4.41 6.37
CA PHE A 97 -6.25 3.88 7.51
C PHE A 97 -6.90 2.54 7.18
N HIS A 98 -7.40 2.38 5.95
CA HIS A 98 -7.93 1.09 5.51
C HIS A 98 -6.82 0.04 5.46
N PHE A 99 -5.64 0.37 4.92
CA PHE A 99 -4.51 -0.54 4.87
C PHE A 99 -4.01 -0.93 6.25
N TYR A 100 -3.92 0.03 7.18
CA TYR A 100 -3.64 -0.28 8.58
C TYR A 100 -4.63 -1.34 9.11
N THR A 101 -5.93 -1.15 8.87
CA THR A 101 -6.96 -2.09 9.32
C THR A 101 -6.83 -3.47 8.66
N LEU A 102 -6.55 -3.53 7.35
CA LEU A 102 -6.35 -4.78 6.64
C LEU A 102 -5.12 -5.55 7.14
N LEU A 103 -4.00 -4.85 7.34
CA LEU A 103 -2.76 -5.44 7.87
C LEU A 103 -3.00 -5.99 9.29
N LYS A 104 -3.68 -5.23 10.16
CA LYS A 104 -4.06 -5.70 11.50
C LYS A 104 -4.94 -6.96 11.43
N LYS A 105 -5.91 -7.02 10.51
CA LYS A 105 -6.75 -8.21 10.29
C LYS A 105 -5.96 -9.42 9.80
N CYS A 106 -4.82 -9.22 9.11
CA CYS A 106 -3.92 -10.30 8.72
C CYS A 106 -3.00 -10.78 9.85
N GLY A 107 -2.99 -10.11 11.00
CA GLY A 107 -2.20 -10.50 12.17
C GLY A 107 -0.92 -9.66 12.38
N PHE A 108 -0.65 -8.67 11.55
CA PHE A 108 0.50 -7.78 11.74
C PHE A 108 0.33 -6.89 12.97
N ILE A 109 1.45 -6.55 13.60
CA ILE A 109 1.55 -5.57 14.70
C ILE A 109 2.05 -4.27 14.11
N PHE A 110 1.43 -3.14 14.51
CA PHE A 110 1.88 -1.81 14.11
C PHE A 110 3.12 -1.42 14.91
N GLU A 111 4.16 -0.96 14.22
CA GLU A 111 5.39 -0.47 14.82
C GLU A 111 5.44 1.05 14.76
N GLU A 112 5.46 1.60 13.55
CA GLU A 112 5.57 3.05 13.35
C GLU A 112 5.01 3.49 12.00
N GLN A 113 4.93 4.82 11.83
CA GLN A 113 4.65 5.46 10.57
C GLN A 113 5.82 6.36 10.17
N ILE A 114 6.44 6.08 9.04
CA ILE A 114 7.45 6.95 8.45
C ILE A 114 6.74 7.93 7.51
N ILE A 115 7.11 9.20 7.57
CA ILE A 115 6.61 10.24 6.67
C ILE A 115 7.61 10.46 5.53
N TRP A 116 7.24 10.04 4.34
CA TRP A 116 7.99 10.37 3.15
C TRP A 116 7.54 11.72 2.60
N ARG A 117 8.33 12.77 2.84
CA ARG A 117 8.09 14.08 2.26
C ARG A 117 8.51 14.10 0.79
N LYS A 118 7.59 14.42 -0.09
CA LYS A 118 7.87 14.55 -1.52
C LYS A 118 8.72 15.78 -1.80
N ALA A 119 9.71 15.65 -2.70
CA ALA A 119 10.44 16.81 -3.18
C ALA A 119 9.51 17.78 -3.93
N THR A 120 9.78 19.08 -3.83
CA THR A 120 8.93 20.14 -4.39
C THR A 120 8.64 19.95 -5.89
N GLY A 121 9.63 19.47 -6.67
CA GLY A 121 9.46 19.19 -8.10
C GLY A 121 8.57 17.99 -8.44
N MET A 122 8.25 17.12 -7.46
CA MET A 122 7.33 16.00 -7.64
C MET A 122 5.86 16.38 -7.37
N LEU A 123 5.62 17.59 -6.90
CA LEU A 123 4.29 18.09 -6.63
C LEU A 123 3.73 18.71 -7.90
N SER A 124 2.56 18.24 -8.34
CA SER A 124 1.81 18.96 -9.37
C SER A 124 1.50 20.36 -8.85
N GLN A 125 1.98 21.38 -9.53
CA GLN A 125 1.87 22.78 -9.10
C GLN A 125 0.44 23.33 -9.15
N LYS A 126 -0.55 22.54 -9.58
CA LYS A 126 -1.91 23.00 -9.76
C LYS A 126 -2.72 22.89 -8.47
N ARG A 127 -2.83 24.01 -7.74
CA ARG A 127 -3.92 24.30 -6.79
C ARG A 127 -3.94 23.44 -5.51
N PHE A 128 -2.79 23.24 -4.88
CA PHE A 128 -2.73 22.57 -3.56
C PHE A 128 -3.25 23.45 -2.43
N GLY A 129 -4.03 22.81 -1.54
CA GLY A 129 -4.47 23.44 -0.30
C GLY A 129 -5.41 24.61 -0.52
N SER A 130 -6.11 24.67 -1.65
CA SER A 130 -7.02 25.76 -2.01
C SER A 130 -8.46 25.28 -2.14
N PHE A 131 -9.38 26.21 -1.91
CA PHE A 131 -10.77 26.02 -2.29
C PHE A 131 -10.93 26.24 -3.80
N ILE A 132 -11.53 25.28 -4.47
CA ILE A 132 -11.77 25.34 -5.90
C ILE A 132 -13.25 25.67 -6.13
N GLN A 133 -13.50 26.76 -6.87
CA GLN A 133 -14.85 27.26 -7.15
C GLN A 133 -15.49 26.61 -8.38
N ASN A 134 -14.70 26.06 -9.28
CA ASN A 134 -15.19 25.41 -10.50
C ASN A 134 -14.74 23.94 -10.55
N PRO A 135 -15.64 22.97 -10.79
CA PRO A 135 -17.09 23.19 -10.86
C PRO A 135 -17.72 23.53 -9.51
N TYR A 136 -18.82 24.28 -9.53
CA TYR A 136 -19.62 24.52 -8.33
C TYR A 136 -20.36 23.24 -7.91
N PRO A 137 -20.52 22.94 -6.58
CA PRO A 137 -20.18 23.78 -5.44
C PRO A 137 -18.67 23.81 -5.12
N THR A 138 -18.23 24.86 -4.43
CA THR A 138 -16.86 25.03 -3.94
C THR A 138 -16.42 23.83 -3.11
N TYR A 139 -15.23 23.30 -3.37
CA TYR A 139 -14.66 22.21 -2.59
C TYR A 139 -13.20 22.48 -2.23
N TYR A 140 -12.76 21.91 -1.11
CA TYR A 140 -11.38 21.96 -0.69
C TYR A 140 -10.54 20.91 -1.43
N HIS A 141 -9.41 21.33 -2.01
CA HIS A 141 -8.47 20.45 -2.69
C HIS A 141 -7.17 20.33 -1.88
N PRO A 142 -7.08 19.35 -0.96
CA PRO A 142 -5.88 19.18 -0.17
C PRO A 142 -4.71 18.68 -1.02
N GLY A 143 -3.52 19.21 -0.75
CA GLY A 143 -2.28 18.75 -1.38
C GLY A 143 -1.66 17.60 -0.59
N ASN A 144 -1.30 16.53 -1.27
CA ASN A 144 -0.53 15.43 -0.67
C ASN A 144 0.96 15.73 -0.82
N ILE A 145 1.53 16.50 0.11
CA ILE A 145 2.96 16.82 0.13
C ILE A 145 3.82 15.71 0.74
N TYR A 146 3.19 14.69 1.29
CA TYR A 146 3.85 13.53 1.88
C TYR A 146 3.06 12.26 1.60
N GLU A 147 3.71 11.13 1.75
CA GLU A 147 3.07 9.81 1.81
C GLU A 147 3.47 9.10 3.09
N PRO A 148 2.53 8.49 3.81
CA PRO A 148 2.85 7.64 4.94
C PRO A 148 3.37 6.29 4.45
N ILE A 149 4.40 5.78 5.14
CA ILE A 149 4.86 4.40 5.04
C ILE A 149 4.47 3.73 6.35
N LEU A 150 3.55 2.79 6.27
CA LEU A 150 3.15 1.99 7.43
C LEU A 150 4.20 0.90 7.65
N VAL A 151 4.84 0.89 8.80
CA VAL A 151 5.78 -0.17 9.20
C VAL A 151 5.06 -1.08 10.17
N MET A 152 4.98 -2.36 9.80
CA MET A 152 4.31 -3.38 10.59
C MET A 152 5.23 -4.58 10.75
N SER A 153 5.09 -5.36 11.83
CA SER A 153 5.85 -6.58 12.07
C SER A 153 4.96 -7.82 12.10
N LYS A 154 5.53 -8.97 11.70
CA LYS A 154 4.92 -10.27 11.96
C LYS A 154 5.27 -10.70 13.38
N PRO A 155 4.29 -11.11 14.23
CA PRO A 155 4.56 -11.60 15.57
C PRO A 155 5.57 -12.75 15.58
N GLY A 156 6.34 -12.85 16.66
CA GLY A 156 7.30 -13.92 16.91
C GLY A 156 8.74 -13.42 16.94
N ASP A 157 9.64 -14.29 17.35
CA ASP A 157 11.05 -13.97 17.48
C ASP A 157 11.80 -14.28 16.19
N PHE A 158 12.60 -13.35 15.73
CA PHE A 158 13.51 -13.59 14.63
C PHE A 158 14.66 -14.50 15.12
N LYS A 159 14.76 -15.69 14.52
CA LYS A 159 15.88 -16.59 14.77
C LYS A 159 17.05 -16.24 13.84
N MET A 160 18.10 -15.65 14.40
CA MET A 160 19.34 -15.43 13.66
C MET A 160 19.98 -16.77 13.30
N THR A 161 20.46 -16.88 12.07
CA THR A 161 21.33 -17.99 11.69
C THR A 161 22.69 -17.86 12.38
N ASP A 162 23.43 -18.96 12.53
CA ASP A 162 24.75 -18.92 13.19
C ASP A 162 25.71 -17.94 12.49
N LYS A 163 25.69 -17.91 11.16
CA LYS A 163 26.45 -16.93 10.37
C LYS A 163 26.06 -15.47 10.65
N GLN A 164 24.81 -15.18 10.99
CA GLN A 164 24.37 -13.82 11.36
C GLN A 164 24.77 -13.47 12.80
N LYS A 165 24.86 -14.47 13.69
CA LYS A 165 25.35 -14.27 15.07
C LYS A 165 26.84 -13.97 15.12
N GLU A 166 27.64 -14.55 14.19
CA GLU A 166 29.08 -14.32 14.08
C GLU A 166 29.44 -12.92 13.54
N GLN A 167 28.49 -12.20 12.94
CA GLN A 167 28.69 -10.87 12.35
C GLN A 167 28.26 -9.71 13.26
N ASN A 168 27.68 -9.98 14.43
CA ASN A 168 27.29 -9.04 15.47
C ASN A 168 28.23 -9.13 16.68
#